data_71ff3c07a2841f581494f38107d13380
#
_entry.id   71ff3c07a2841f581494f38107d13380
#
_cell.length_a   1.000
_cell.length_b   1.000
_cell.length_c   1.000
_cell.angle_alpha   90.00
_cell.angle_beta   90.00
_cell.angle_gamma   90.00
#
_symmetry.space_group_name_H-M   'P 1'
#
loop_
_entity.id
_entity.type
_entity.pdbx_description
1 polymer ?
#
loop_
_entity_poly.entity_id
_entity_poly.type
_entity_poly.pdbx_seq_one_letter_code
_entity_poly.pdbx_strand_id
1 'polypeptide(L)'
;MIARLKIASEMSLEHYNAPLLLTHSGGKDSCVLTELALRAEIPFEVMHAHTTADAPETVHFVRKEFARLENRSIRCSINYPLYKGRRTSMWDLIPRKLMPPTRVARYCCAVLKEQNGKGRFLATGVRWAESVSRSKRRGIFEKQVSNRDKEVHIRNDEESLDALFAPCKLAAKRFVNPIVDWS
;
A
#
# COMPACT_ATOMS: atom_id res chain seq x y z
N MET A 1 4.85 -7.94 14.78
CA MET A 1 5.12 -7.31 13.47
C MET A 1 5.68 -8.29 12.44
N ILE A 2 6.82 -8.92 12.68
CA ILE A 2 7.34 -10.00 11.82
C ILE A 2 6.32 -11.13 11.67
N ALA A 3 5.67 -11.57 12.75
CA ALA A 3 4.59 -12.55 12.68
C ALA A 3 3.44 -12.11 11.75
N ARG A 4 2.99 -10.83 11.85
CA ARG A 4 1.95 -10.28 10.96
C ARG A 4 2.36 -10.33 9.48
N LEU A 5 3.65 -10.05 9.18
CA LEU A 5 4.18 -10.14 7.82
C LEU A 5 4.24 -11.58 7.32
N LYS A 6 4.64 -12.53 8.15
CA LYS A 6 4.66 -13.96 7.81
C LYS A 6 3.27 -14.47 7.47
N ILE A 7 2.29 -14.22 8.36
CA ILE A 7 0.88 -14.56 8.13
C ILE A 7 0.38 -13.94 6.82
N ALA A 8 0.62 -12.63 6.60
CA ALA A 8 0.19 -11.95 5.38
C ALA A 8 0.86 -12.52 4.12
N SER A 9 2.12 -12.94 4.20
CA SER A 9 2.84 -13.56 3.09
C SER A 9 2.28 -14.94 2.73
N GLU A 10 2.01 -15.78 3.74
CA GLU A 10 1.36 -17.09 3.56
C GLU A 10 -0.01 -16.93 2.89
N MET A 11 -0.84 -16.03 3.41
CA MET A 11 -2.15 -15.71 2.83
C MET A 11 -2.07 -15.13 1.42
N SER A 12 -1.01 -14.35 1.12
CA SER A 12 -0.79 -13.82 -0.24
C SER A 12 -0.48 -14.95 -1.23
N LEU A 13 0.34 -15.89 -0.83
CA LEU A 13 0.66 -17.05 -1.67
C LEU A 13 -0.56 -17.95 -1.86
N GLU A 14 -1.30 -18.24 -0.79
CA GLU A 14 -2.46 -19.13 -0.81
C GLU A 14 -3.61 -18.57 -1.66
N HIS A 15 -3.98 -17.32 -1.44
CA HIS A 15 -5.18 -16.75 -2.06
C HIS A 15 -4.93 -15.98 -3.36
N TYR A 16 -3.71 -15.52 -3.61
CA TYR A 16 -3.37 -14.74 -4.80
C TYR A 16 -2.31 -15.41 -5.69
N ASN A 17 -1.73 -16.52 -5.22
CA ASN A 17 -0.59 -17.19 -5.90
C ASN A 17 0.52 -16.19 -6.26
N ALA A 18 0.78 -15.24 -5.38
CA ALA A 18 1.74 -14.15 -5.61
C ALA A 18 2.39 -13.71 -4.29
N PRO A 19 3.66 -13.26 -4.33
CA PRO A 19 4.34 -12.69 -3.17
C PRO A 19 3.60 -11.51 -2.57
N LEU A 20 3.79 -11.22 -1.28
CA LEU A 20 3.22 -10.04 -0.63
C LEU A 20 3.72 -8.75 -1.31
N LEU A 21 2.83 -7.80 -1.62
CA LEU A 21 3.20 -6.57 -2.31
C LEU A 21 3.36 -5.41 -1.31
N LEU A 22 4.59 -4.97 -1.06
CA LEU A 22 4.89 -3.85 -0.20
C LEU A 22 4.75 -2.53 -0.95
N THR A 23 4.08 -1.56 -0.33
CA THR A 23 4.00 -0.20 -0.86
C THR A 23 5.12 0.66 -0.30
N HIS A 24 5.93 1.26 -1.17
CA HIS A 24 7.07 2.10 -0.79
C HIS A 24 6.86 3.54 -1.24
N SER A 25 6.75 4.46 -0.29
CA SER A 25 6.52 5.90 -0.57
C SER A 25 7.81 6.73 -0.62
N GLY A 26 8.95 6.15 -0.26
CA GLY A 26 10.21 6.88 -0.04
C GLY A 26 10.32 7.50 1.36
N GLY A 27 9.29 7.36 2.21
CA GLY A 27 9.31 7.83 3.60
C GLY A 27 9.85 6.78 4.57
N LYS A 28 10.24 7.22 5.77
CA LYS A 28 10.83 6.39 6.84
C LYS A 28 10.03 5.11 7.14
N ASP A 29 8.72 5.23 7.26
CA ASP A 29 7.85 4.11 7.64
C ASP A 29 7.80 3.02 6.56
N SER A 30 7.86 3.42 5.28
CA SER A 30 7.96 2.46 4.17
C SER A 30 9.35 1.79 4.11
N CYS A 31 10.42 2.49 4.48
CA CYS A 31 11.74 1.89 4.60
C CYS A 31 11.79 0.86 5.74
N VAL A 32 11.22 1.20 6.90
CA VAL A 32 11.10 0.27 8.04
C VAL A 32 10.30 -0.97 7.65
N LEU A 33 9.17 -0.79 6.96
CA LEU A 33 8.37 -1.92 6.47
C LEU A 33 9.19 -2.86 5.58
N THR A 34 9.96 -2.30 4.64
CA THR A 34 10.80 -3.09 3.73
C THR A 34 11.89 -3.84 4.49
N GLU A 35 12.54 -3.19 5.46
CA GLU A 35 13.56 -3.81 6.30
C GLU A 35 12.97 -4.93 7.19
N LEU A 36 11.77 -4.75 7.72
CA LEU A 36 11.06 -5.78 8.48
C LEU A 36 10.72 -7.00 7.60
N ALA A 37 10.34 -6.78 6.34
CA ALA A 37 10.07 -7.87 5.41
C ALA A 37 11.35 -8.65 5.04
N LEU A 38 12.48 -7.94 4.89
CA LEU A 38 13.79 -8.59 4.72
C LEU A 38 14.15 -9.47 5.92
N ARG A 39 13.97 -8.96 7.14
CA ARG A 39 14.25 -9.70 8.38
C ARG A 39 13.27 -10.85 8.63
N ALA A 40 12.06 -10.74 8.10
CA ALA A 40 11.07 -11.80 8.16
C ALA A 40 11.38 -12.97 7.23
N GLU A 41 12.31 -12.76 6.26
CA GLU A 41 12.71 -13.74 5.25
C GLU A 41 11.52 -14.28 4.43
N ILE A 42 10.54 -13.41 4.17
CA ILE A 42 9.36 -13.75 3.39
C ILE A 42 9.53 -13.41 1.91
N PRO A 43 8.86 -14.10 0.98
CA PRO A 43 8.78 -13.67 -0.41
C PRO A 43 7.92 -12.41 -0.52
N PHE A 44 8.48 -11.33 -1.09
CA PHE A 44 7.76 -10.07 -1.31
C PHE A 44 8.26 -9.35 -2.56
N GLU A 45 7.42 -8.46 -3.07
CA GLU A 45 7.72 -7.50 -4.12
C GLU A 45 7.51 -6.08 -3.57
N VAL A 46 8.16 -5.09 -4.16
CA VAL A 46 8.04 -3.69 -3.76
C VAL A 46 7.48 -2.84 -4.89
N MET A 47 6.54 -1.95 -4.55
CA MET A 47 5.91 -1.06 -5.51
C MET A 47 5.94 0.38 -5.02
N HIS A 48 6.37 1.30 -5.89
CA HIS A 48 6.24 2.73 -5.70
C HIS A 48 5.19 3.32 -6.65
N ALA A 49 4.22 4.06 -6.10
CA ALA A 49 3.25 4.82 -6.89
C ALA A 49 3.83 6.21 -7.16
N HIS A 50 4.35 6.44 -8.36
CA HIS A 50 4.90 7.74 -8.76
C HIS A 50 3.78 8.77 -8.92
N THR A 51 3.76 9.77 -8.04
CA THR A 51 2.66 10.76 -8.01
C THR A 51 2.84 11.89 -8.99
N THR A 52 4.01 12.00 -9.64
CA THR A 52 4.39 13.12 -10.53
C THR A 52 4.49 14.49 -9.86
N ALA A 53 4.26 14.55 -8.55
CA ALA A 53 4.41 15.74 -7.70
C ALA A 53 5.35 15.44 -6.51
N ASP A 54 6.09 14.34 -6.56
CA ASP A 54 7.09 14.00 -5.56
C ASP A 54 8.32 14.90 -5.72
N ALA A 55 8.97 15.24 -4.59
CA ALA A 55 10.24 15.97 -4.63
C ALA A 55 11.30 15.15 -5.38
N PRO A 56 12.20 15.79 -6.16
CA PRO A 56 13.25 15.09 -6.89
C PRO A 56 14.11 14.18 -6.00
N GLU A 57 14.40 14.62 -4.79
CA GLU A 57 15.17 13.87 -3.79
C GLU A 57 14.47 12.56 -3.42
N THR A 58 13.15 12.58 -3.27
CA THR A 58 12.34 11.37 -3.00
C THR A 58 12.42 10.41 -4.17
N VAL A 59 12.32 10.90 -5.41
CA VAL A 59 12.41 10.07 -6.63
C VAL A 59 13.79 9.43 -6.74
N HIS A 60 14.86 10.21 -6.50
CA HIS A 60 16.23 9.69 -6.49
C HIS A 60 16.45 8.64 -5.39
N PHE A 61 15.96 8.92 -4.19
CA PHE A 61 16.04 7.99 -3.07
C PHE A 61 15.35 6.65 -3.39
N VAL A 62 14.12 6.69 -3.89
CA VAL A 62 13.36 5.47 -4.25
C VAL A 62 14.10 4.66 -5.32
N ARG A 63 14.65 5.31 -6.35
CA ARG A 63 15.42 4.61 -7.38
C ARG A 63 16.68 3.93 -6.83
N LYS A 64 17.41 4.62 -5.95
CA LYS A 64 18.60 4.07 -5.27
C LYS A 64 18.23 2.88 -4.39
N GLU A 65 17.14 3.00 -3.64
CA GLU A 65 16.66 1.93 -2.78
C GLU A 65 16.17 0.72 -3.58
N PHE A 66 15.48 0.95 -4.70
CA PHE A 66 15.05 -0.13 -5.59
C PHE A 66 16.22 -0.86 -6.20
N ALA A 67 17.25 -0.15 -6.68
CA ALA A 67 18.48 -0.78 -7.16
C ALA A 67 19.16 -1.66 -6.08
N ARG A 68 19.17 -1.20 -4.80
CA ARG A 68 19.66 -1.97 -3.66
C ARG A 68 18.85 -3.26 -3.44
N LEU A 69 17.54 -3.19 -3.56
CA LEU A 69 16.64 -4.33 -3.38
C LEU A 69 16.73 -5.31 -4.56
N GLU A 70 16.81 -4.81 -5.78
CA GLU A 70 16.97 -5.63 -7.01
C GLU A 70 18.30 -6.41 -7.00
N ASN A 71 19.38 -5.82 -6.48
CA ASN A 71 20.65 -6.53 -6.24
C ASN A 71 20.52 -7.69 -5.23
N ARG A 72 19.43 -7.72 -4.45
CA ARG A 72 19.05 -8.81 -3.54
C ARG A 72 17.96 -9.72 -4.13
N SER A 73 17.76 -9.66 -5.44
CA SER A 73 16.75 -10.43 -6.17
C SER A 73 15.30 -10.14 -5.77
N ILE A 74 15.02 -8.94 -5.22
CA ILE A 74 13.68 -8.50 -4.89
C ILE A 74 13.13 -7.71 -6.07
N ARG A 75 11.98 -8.11 -6.56
CA ARG A 75 11.30 -7.42 -7.67
C ARG A 75 10.75 -6.08 -7.22
N CYS A 76 11.19 -5.01 -7.89
CA CYS A 76 10.71 -3.65 -7.66
C CYS A 76 9.96 -3.12 -8.90
N SER A 77 8.94 -2.29 -8.67
CA SER A 77 8.16 -1.67 -9.73
C SER A 77 7.80 -0.23 -9.43
N ILE A 78 7.92 0.65 -10.42
CA ILE A 78 7.46 2.03 -10.35
C ILE A 78 6.21 2.16 -11.21
N ASN A 79 5.07 2.41 -10.56
CA ASN A 79 3.79 2.55 -11.22
C ASN A 79 3.49 4.02 -11.53
N TYR A 80 3.28 4.31 -12.81
CA TYR A 80 2.89 5.63 -13.27
C TYR A 80 1.36 5.74 -13.31
N PRO A 81 0.79 6.89 -12.91
CA PRO A 81 -0.65 7.05 -12.84
C PRO A 81 -1.31 7.02 -14.23
N LEU A 82 -2.48 6.40 -14.29
CA LEU A 82 -3.33 6.37 -15.48
C LEU A 82 -4.66 7.07 -15.17
N TYR A 83 -5.13 7.87 -16.12
CA TYR A 83 -6.47 8.45 -16.11
C TYR A 83 -7.16 8.20 -17.44
N LYS A 84 -8.31 7.53 -17.41
CA LYS A 84 -9.05 7.10 -18.60
C LYS A 84 -8.16 6.34 -19.61
N GLY A 85 -7.32 5.43 -19.10
CA GLY A 85 -6.44 4.57 -19.92
C GLY A 85 -5.17 5.24 -20.45
N ARG A 86 -4.93 6.53 -20.16
CA ARG A 86 -3.73 7.26 -20.62
C ARG A 86 -2.87 7.67 -19.43
N ARG A 87 -1.55 7.70 -19.63
CA ARG A 87 -0.63 8.28 -18.64
C ARG A 87 -1.05 9.70 -18.32
N THR A 88 -0.96 10.06 -17.05
CA THR A 88 -1.34 11.38 -16.55
C THR A 88 -0.35 11.86 -15.50
N SER A 89 -0.44 13.14 -15.17
CA SER A 89 0.31 13.78 -14.10
C SER A 89 -0.64 14.55 -13.18
N MET A 90 -0.14 15.03 -12.05
CA MET A 90 -0.89 15.96 -11.21
C MET A 90 -1.29 17.21 -12.01
N TRP A 91 -0.37 17.73 -12.81
CA TRP A 91 -0.56 18.94 -13.61
C TRP A 91 -1.60 18.76 -14.72
N ASP A 92 -1.67 17.57 -15.35
CA ASP A 92 -2.71 17.23 -16.32
C ASP A 92 -4.08 17.06 -15.68
N LEU A 93 -4.13 16.62 -14.40
CA LEU A 93 -5.39 16.41 -13.71
C LEU A 93 -6.06 17.73 -13.28
N ILE A 94 -5.29 18.76 -12.92
CA ILE A 94 -5.83 20.05 -12.45
C ILE A 94 -6.79 20.67 -13.49
N PRO A 95 -6.39 20.91 -14.76
CA PRO A 95 -7.30 21.47 -15.75
C PRO A 95 -8.47 20.55 -16.09
N ARG A 96 -8.27 19.22 -16.05
CA ARG A 96 -9.35 18.25 -16.31
C ARG A 96 -10.37 18.18 -15.18
N LYS A 97 -9.99 18.52 -13.97
CA LYS A 97 -10.85 18.56 -12.77
C LYS A 97 -11.36 19.96 -12.46
N LEU A 98 -10.89 20.97 -13.22
CA LEU A 98 -11.23 22.40 -13.10
C LEU A 98 -10.94 23.00 -11.72
N MET A 99 -10.11 22.32 -10.93
CA MET A 99 -9.71 22.78 -9.58
C MET A 99 -8.45 22.04 -9.11
N PRO A 100 -7.59 22.68 -8.32
CA PRO A 100 -6.50 21.99 -7.65
C PRO A 100 -7.05 20.99 -6.61
N PRO A 101 -6.26 19.95 -6.25
CA PRO A 101 -6.67 19.03 -5.19
C PRO A 101 -6.72 19.75 -3.84
N THR A 102 -7.74 19.42 -3.04
CA THR A 102 -7.93 19.95 -1.69
C THR A 102 -8.05 18.82 -0.68
N ARG A 103 -8.14 19.15 0.61
CA ARG A 103 -8.43 18.15 1.66
C ARG A 103 -9.76 17.45 1.47
N VAL A 104 -10.73 18.11 0.87
CA VAL A 104 -12.06 17.57 0.56
C VAL A 104 -12.06 16.86 -0.79
N ALA A 105 -11.60 17.55 -1.84
CA ALA A 105 -11.53 17.02 -3.21
C ALA A 105 -10.20 16.27 -3.44
N ARG A 106 -10.08 15.07 -2.89
CA ARG A 106 -8.86 14.24 -2.91
C ARG A 106 -8.73 13.36 -4.17
N TYR A 107 -9.13 13.85 -5.34
CA TYR A 107 -9.04 13.09 -6.58
C TYR A 107 -7.61 12.67 -6.92
N CYS A 108 -6.60 13.41 -6.47
CA CYS A 108 -5.19 13.06 -6.63
C CYS A 108 -4.86 11.71 -5.97
N CYS A 109 -5.35 11.45 -4.76
CA CYS A 109 -5.12 10.17 -4.09
C CYS A 109 -5.74 9.02 -4.90
N ALA A 110 -6.99 9.19 -5.31
CA ALA A 110 -7.72 8.17 -6.07
C ALA A 110 -7.05 7.83 -7.40
N VAL A 111 -6.54 8.83 -8.13
CA VAL A 111 -5.93 8.62 -9.46
C VAL A 111 -4.44 8.24 -9.35
N LEU A 112 -3.66 8.93 -8.50
CA LEU A 112 -2.20 8.78 -8.50
C LEU A 112 -1.71 7.64 -7.60
N LYS A 113 -2.46 7.25 -6.55
CA LYS A 113 -2.00 6.27 -5.56
C LYS A 113 -2.89 5.03 -5.47
N GLU A 114 -4.21 5.21 -5.39
CA GLU A 114 -5.12 4.14 -4.98
C GLU A 114 -5.47 3.14 -6.09
N GLN A 115 -5.12 3.41 -7.35
CA GLN A 115 -5.38 2.50 -8.48
C GLN A 115 -4.46 1.28 -8.49
N ASN A 116 -3.33 1.34 -7.81
CA ASN A 116 -2.30 0.32 -7.84
C ASN A 116 -2.62 -0.87 -6.91
N GLY A 117 -2.08 -2.05 -7.22
CA GLY A 117 -2.17 -3.25 -6.38
C GLY A 117 -3.55 -3.92 -6.35
N LYS A 118 -4.38 -3.74 -7.38
CA LYS A 118 -5.63 -4.51 -7.52
C LYS A 118 -5.32 -5.99 -7.69
N GLY A 119 -6.11 -6.85 -7.03
CA GLY A 119 -5.91 -8.30 -7.09
C GLY A 119 -4.62 -8.77 -6.39
N ARG A 120 -4.11 -8.01 -5.43
CA ARG A 120 -2.93 -8.35 -4.63
C ARG A 120 -3.20 -8.12 -3.14
N PHE A 121 -2.47 -8.85 -2.32
CA PHE A 121 -2.37 -8.52 -0.90
C PHE A 121 -1.26 -7.48 -0.72
N LEU A 122 -1.58 -6.37 -0.06
CA LEU A 122 -0.66 -5.24 0.11
C LEU A 122 -0.20 -5.09 1.56
N ALA A 123 1.09 -4.81 1.75
CA ALA A 123 1.60 -4.33 3.03
C ALA A 123 1.84 -2.82 2.97
N THR A 124 1.40 -2.08 3.99
CA THR A 124 1.58 -0.63 4.07
C THR A 124 2.21 -0.21 5.38
N GLY A 125 3.01 0.87 5.33
CA GLY A 125 3.65 1.47 6.51
C GLY A 125 2.78 2.50 7.23
N VAL A 126 1.46 2.31 7.25
CA VAL A 126 0.53 3.23 7.94
C VAL A 126 0.60 3.03 9.44
N ARG A 127 0.57 4.15 10.20
CA ARG A 127 0.55 4.15 11.67
C ARG A 127 -0.65 4.93 12.23
N TRP A 128 -1.16 4.49 13.38
CA TRP A 128 -2.21 5.21 14.12
C TRP A 128 -1.74 6.57 14.61
N ALA A 129 -0.47 6.67 15.02
CA ALA A 129 0.15 7.91 15.51
C ALA A 129 0.14 9.06 14.47
N GLU A 130 0.00 8.77 13.17
CA GLU A 130 0.03 9.79 12.13
C GLU A 130 -1.21 10.71 12.12
N SER A 131 -2.34 10.25 12.60
CA SER A 131 -3.55 11.08 12.75
C SER A 131 -4.69 10.36 13.49
N VAL A 132 -5.53 11.13 14.17
CA VAL A 132 -6.76 10.64 14.82
C VAL A 132 -7.68 9.89 13.83
N SER A 133 -7.76 10.35 12.59
CA SER A 133 -8.56 9.66 11.55
C SER A 133 -7.99 8.29 11.22
N ARG A 134 -6.66 8.12 11.18
CA ARG A 134 -6.03 6.81 10.95
C ARG A 134 -6.22 5.90 12.15
N SER A 135 -6.03 6.41 13.38
CA SER A 135 -6.27 5.66 14.60
C SER A 135 -7.69 5.06 14.67
N LYS A 136 -8.70 5.79 14.17
CA LYS A 136 -10.10 5.32 14.18
C LYS A 136 -10.44 4.38 13.02
N ARG A 137 -9.77 4.52 11.85
CA ARG A 137 -10.19 3.88 10.59
C ARG A 137 -9.25 2.81 10.07
N ARG A 138 -8.07 2.63 10.67
CA ARG A 138 -7.08 1.65 10.20
C ARG A 138 -6.97 0.49 11.19
N GLY A 139 -6.87 -0.71 10.65
CA GLY A 139 -6.62 -1.94 11.40
C GLY A 139 -5.27 -2.56 11.06
N ILE A 140 -4.93 -3.65 11.72
CA ILE A 140 -3.77 -4.48 11.39
C ILE A 140 -4.02 -5.15 10.03
N PHE A 141 -5.19 -5.75 9.85
CA PHE A 141 -5.66 -6.31 8.59
C PHE A 141 -6.93 -5.59 8.13
N GLU A 142 -7.03 -5.35 6.82
CA GLU A 142 -8.14 -4.62 6.22
C GLU A 142 -8.56 -5.26 4.89
N LYS A 143 -9.88 -5.25 4.65
CA LYS A 143 -10.48 -5.62 3.37
C LYS A 143 -11.14 -4.40 2.76
N GLN A 144 -10.79 -4.06 1.54
CA GLN A 144 -11.40 -2.99 0.79
C GLN A 144 -12.27 -3.58 -0.32
N VAL A 145 -13.57 -3.36 -0.24
CA VAL A 145 -14.56 -3.88 -1.22
C VAL A 145 -14.77 -2.88 -2.34
N SER A 146 -14.79 -1.59 -2.03
CA SER A 146 -14.88 -0.52 -3.00
C SER A 146 -13.86 0.59 -2.71
N ASN A 147 -13.74 1.59 -3.59
CA ASN A 147 -12.87 2.74 -3.34
C ASN A 147 -13.27 3.56 -2.08
N ARG A 148 -14.46 3.35 -1.54
CA ARG A 148 -15.00 4.08 -0.39
C ARG A 148 -15.20 3.21 0.84
N ASP A 149 -15.43 1.90 0.66
CA ASP A 149 -15.87 1.02 1.74
C ASP A 149 -14.78 0.02 2.11
N LYS A 150 -14.35 0.10 3.36
CA LYS A 150 -13.54 -0.90 4.04
C LYS A 150 -14.43 -1.65 5.03
N GLU A 151 -14.56 -2.94 4.86
CA GLU A 151 -15.53 -3.74 5.62
C GLU A 151 -14.97 -4.45 6.84
N VAL A 152 -13.68 -4.76 6.85
CA VAL A 152 -13.05 -5.52 7.95
C VAL A 152 -11.80 -4.83 8.43
N HIS A 153 -11.75 -4.55 9.73
CA HIS A 153 -10.62 -3.99 10.43
C HIS A 153 -10.29 -4.88 11.62
N ILE A 154 -9.35 -5.79 11.45
CA ILE A 154 -8.81 -6.56 12.56
C ILE A 154 -7.81 -5.65 13.28
N ARG A 155 -8.00 -5.43 14.57
CA ARG A 155 -7.20 -4.51 15.37
C ARG A 155 -6.31 -5.19 16.39
N ASN A 156 -6.63 -6.43 16.75
CA ASN A 156 -5.87 -7.25 17.67
C ASN A 156 -5.32 -8.47 16.95
N ASP A 157 -4.13 -8.93 17.33
CA ASP A 157 -3.51 -10.12 16.74
C ASP A 157 -4.25 -11.43 17.12
N GLU A 158 -5.16 -11.37 18.08
CA GLU A 158 -5.98 -12.51 18.55
C GLU A 158 -7.28 -12.68 17.75
N GLU A 159 -7.66 -11.69 16.90
CA GLU A 159 -8.88 -11.78 16.12
C GLU A 159 -8.72 -12.76 14.95
N SER A 160 -9.78 -13.56 14.68
CA SER A 160 -9.79 -14.49 13.54
C SER A 160 -9.68 -13.76 12.21
N LEU A 161 -8.88 -14.30 11.30
CA LEU A 161 -8.69 -13.80 9.95
C LEU A 161 -9.74 -14.32 8.94
N ASP A 162 -10.65 -15.22 9.37
CA ASP A 162 -11.62 -15.88 8.48
C ASP A 162 -12.50 -14.86 7.74
N ALA A 163 -12.94 -13.81 8.44
CA ALA A 163 -13.74 -12.74 7.84
C ALA A 163 -13.03 -11.98 6.72
N LEU A 164 -11.68 -11.93 6.73
CA LEU A 164 -10.89 -11.27 5.71
C LEU A 164 -11.02 -11.99 4.35
N PHE A 165 -11.18 -13.31 4.38
CA PHE A 165 -11.25 -14.18 3.19
C PHE A 165 -12.64 -14.76 2.93
N ALA A 166 -13.64 -14.41 3.73
CA ALA A 166 -15.02 -14.84 3.49
C ALA A 166 -15.45 -14.58 2.04
N PRO A 167 -16.06 -15.59 1.35
CA PRO A 167 -16.28 -15.55 -0.10
C PRO A 167 -17.37 -14.58 -0.57
N CYS A 168 -18.12 -13.99 0.34
CA CYS A 168 -19.35 -13.24 0.02
C CYS A 168 -19.16 -11.95 -0.80
N LYS A 169 -17.92 -11.44 -0.96
CA LYS A 169 -17.65 -10.24 -1.78
C LYS A 169 -16.24 -10.27 -2.35
N LEU A 170 -16.13 -10.04 -3.65
CA LEU A 170 -14.86 -9.82 -4.34
C LEU A 170 -14.18 -8.57 -3.75
N ALA A 171 -13.21 -8.77 -2.89
CA ALA A 171 -12.43 -7.66 -2.35
C ALA A 171 -11.57 -7.05 -3.46
N ALA A 172 -11.67 -5.74 -3.65
CA ALA A 172 -10.81 -5.02 -4.57
C ALA A 172 -9.34 -5.07 -4.12
N LYS A 173 -9.10 -5.07 -2.80
CA LYS A 173 -7.75 -5.14 -2.19
C LYS A 173 -7.83 -5.66 -0.76
N ARG A 174 -6.77 -6.33 -0.32
CA ARG A 174 -6.51 -6.62 1.09
C ARG A 174 -5.22 -5.97 1.54
N PHE A 175 -5.18 -5.56 2.80
CA PHE A 175 -4.03 -4.86 3.36
C PHE A 175 -3.62 -5.47 4.69
N VAL A 176 -2.31 -5.48 4.93
CA VAL A 176 -1.71 -5.60 6.26
C VAL A 176 -0.95 -4.33 6.58
N ASN A 177 -1.11 -3.82 7.80
CA ASN A 177 -0.39 -2.68 8.34
C ASN A 177 0.44 -3.14 9.54
N PRO A 178 1.62 -3.75 9.32
CA PRO A 178 2.34 -4.46 10.39
C PRO A 178 2.79 -3.57 11.54
N ILE A 179 3.03 -2.29 11.26
CA ILE A 179 3.53 -1.28 12.19
C ILE A 179 2.45 -0.27 12.60
N VAL A 180 1.17 -0.61 12.42
CA VAL A 180 0.05 0.34 12.60
C VAL A 180 -0.04 0.88 14.03
N ASP A 181 0.33 0.09 15.01
CA ASP A 181 0.33 0.37 16.45
C ASP A 181 1.62 1.04 16.98
N TRP A 182 2.59 1.33 16.11
CA TRP A 182 3.78 2.05 16.52
C TRP A 182 3.50 3.54 16.78
N SER A 183 4.05 4.02 17.90
CA SER A 183 4.05 5.43 18.31
C SER A 183 5.14 6.25 17.63
#